data_8b53dcfdbeae3d72b35e37c55fff66b0
#
_entry.id   8b53dcfdbeae3d72b35e37c55fff66b0
#
_cell.length_a   1.000
_cell.length_b   1.000
_cell.length_c   1.000
_cell.angle_alpha   90.00
_cell.angle_beta   90.00
_cell.angle_gamma   90.00
#
_symmetry.space_group_name_H-M   'P 1'
#
loop_
_entity.id
_entity.type
_entity.pdbx_description
1 polymer ?
#
loop_
_entity_poly.entity_id
_entity_poly.type
_entity_poly.pdbx_seq_one_letter_code
_entity_poly.pdbx_strand_id
1 'polypeptide(L)'
;RLDWVMPPRDGDGAHVLVDLKTTDDASPDAFTRAAARYGYDVQRAWYRRIWRDLTGEEARFLHVVVSKRAPYLVSVCEMDWTLDDLGRTKVERALRTYRECLDSGEWPGIPPIVHSITAPAYYLDSDKD
;
A
#
# COMPACT_ATOMS: atom_id res chain seq x y z
N ARG A 1 -2.56 -9.46 -8.50
CA ARG A 1 -3.72 -9.46 -9.40
C ARG A 1 -4.47 -8.15 -9.22
N LEU A 2 -4.78 -7.44 -10.34
CA LEU A 2 -5.68 -6.28 -10.33
C LEU A 2 -7.13 -6.77 -10.28
N ASP A 3 -7.99 -6.04 -9.57
CA ASP A 3 -9.42 -6.37 -9.52
C ASP A 3 -10.14 -5.91 -10.79
N TRP A 4 -9.77 -4.72 -11.30
CA TRP A 4 -10.34 -4.18 -12.52
C TRP A 4 -9.37 -3.26 -13.25
N VAL A 5 -9.46 -3.22 -14.58
CA VAL A 5 -8.76 -2.29 -15.45
C VAL A 5 -9.79 -1.59 -16.33
N MET A 6 -9.89 -0.28 -16.21
CA MET A 6 -10.75 0.53 -17.06
C MET A 6 -9.93 1.09 -18.23
N PRO A 7 -10.37 0.88 -19.47
CA PRO A 7 -9.73 1.51 -20.63
C PRO A 7 -9.92 3.03 -20.60
N PRO A 8 -9.07 3.77 -21.31
CA PRO A 8 -9.26 5.21 -21.50
C PRO A 8 -10.63 5.48 -22.13
N ARG A 9 -11.30 6.55 -21.67
CA ARG A 9 -12.46 7.08 -22.37
C ARG A 9 -11.99 7.99 -23.49
N ASP A 10 -12.85 8.20 -24.49
CA ASP A 10 -12.55 9.08 -25.62
C ASP A 10 -12.01 10.43 -25.11
N GLY A 11 -10.76 10.74 -25.45
CA GLY A 11 -10.06 11.97 -25.05
C GLY A 11 -9.29 11.95 -23.73
N ASP A 12 -9.37 10.87 -22.94
CA ASP A 12 -8.57 10.69 -21.71
C ASP A 12 -7.59 9.53 -21.92
N GLY A 13 -6.35 9.85 -22.21
CA GLY A 13 -5.33 8.90 -22.69
C GLY A 13 -4.79 7.90 -21.67
N ALA A 14 -5.35 7.78 -20.46
CA ALA A 14 -4.80 6.91 -19.40
C ALA A 14 -5.75 5.79 -18.99
N HIS A 15 -5.22 4.58 -18.86
CA HIS A 15 -5.89 3.48 -18.18
C HIS A 15 -6.06 3.77 -16.68
N VAL A 16 -7.11 3.22 -16.09
CA VAL A 16 -7.35 3.29 -14.64
C VAL A 16 -7.30 1.89 -14.06
N LEU A 17 -6.34 1.64 -13.20
CA LEU A 17 -6.24 0.43 -12.41
C LEU A 17 -7.09 0.60 -11.16
N VAL A 18 -7.96 -0.35 -10.88
CA VAL A 18 -8.87 -0.29 -9.74
C VAL A 18 -8.61 -1.47 -8.81
N ASP A 19 -8.56 -1.17 -7.52
CA ASP A 19 -8.44 -2.16 -6.46
C ASP A 19 -9.58 -1.96 -5.44
N LEU A 20 -10.31 -3.04 -5.14
CA LEU A 20 -11.44 -3.03 -4.23
C LEU A 20 -10.98 -3.33 -2.81
N LYS A 21 -11.36 -2.48 -1.87
CA LYS A 21 -11.11 -2.67 -0.45
C LYS A 21 -12.42 -2.70 0.34
N THR A 22 -12.55 -3.66 1.24
CA THR A 22 -13.65 -3.69 2.20
C THR A 22 -13.15 -3.30 3.59
N THR A 23 -13.94 -2.52 4.31
CA THR A 23 -13.59 -1.96 5.62
C THR A 23 -14.81 -1.80 6.50
N ASP A 24 -14.64 -1.50 7.77
CA ASP A 24 -15.76 -1.11 8.65
C ASP A 24 -16.13 0.36 8.51
N ASP A 25 -15.14 1.21 8.15
CA ASP A 25 -15.33 2.64 7.90
C ASP A 25 -14.72 3.01 6.54
N ALA A 26 -15.57 3.37 5.59
CA ALA A 26 -15.17 3.75 4.23
C ALA A 26 -14.89 5.26 4.07
N SER A 27 -14.77 6.02 5.16
CA SER A 27 -14.39 7.42 5.08
C SER A 27 -12.97 7.59 4.54
N PRO A 28 -12.67 8.66 3.79
CA PRO A 28 -11.32 8.93 3.29
C PRO A 28 -10.26 8.97 4.40
N ASP A 29 -10.59 9.53 5.56
CA ASP A 29 -9.69 9.62 6.71
C ASP A 29 -9.34 8.23 7.29
N ALA A 30 -10.35 7.36 7.44
CA ALA A 30 -10.13 5.99 7.87
C ALA A 30 -9.30 5.20 6.84
N PHE A 31 -9.60 5.40 5.56
CA PHE A 31 -8.84 4.77 4.49
C PHE A 31 -7.38 5.24 4.44
N THR A 32 -7.10 6.52 4.68
CA THR A 32 -5.73 7.04 4.76
C THR A 32 -4.92 6.32 5.85
N ARG A 33 -5.49 6.15 7.04
CA ARG A 33 -4.85 5.39 8.12
C ARG A 33 -4.65 3.91 7.76
N ALA A 34 -5.64 3.31 7.11
CA ALA A 34 -5.54 1.92 6.64
C ALA A 34 -4.47 1.77 5.57
N ALA A 35 -4.38 2.70 4.63
CA ALA A 35 -3.36 2.71 3.58
C ALA A 35 -1.95 2.74 4.14
N ALA A 36 -1.70 3.59 5.12
CA ALA A 36 -0.42 3.67 5.82
C ALA A 36 -0.11 2.39 6.61
N ARG A 37 -1.12 1.83 7.31
CA ARG A 37 -0.97 0.63 8.15
C ARG A 37 -0.72 -0.64 7.35
N TYR A 38 -1.43 -0.80 6.23
CA TYR A 38 -1.40 -2.03 5.43
C TYR A 38 -0.51 -1.93 4.18
N GLY A 39 0.13 -0.79 3.97
CA GLY A 39 1.06 -0.60 2.85
C GLY A 39 0.37 -0.56 1.48
N TYR A 40 -0.82 0.04 1.37
CA TYR A 40 -1.51 0.16 0.09
C TYR A 40 -0.80 1.12 -0.86
N ASP A 41 0.03 2.02 -0.35
CA ASP A 41 0.98 2.82 -1.11
C ASP A 41 1.99 1.93 -1.87
N VAL A 42 2.51 0.89 -1.21
CA VAL A 42 3.41 -0.09 -1.82
C VAL A 42 2.69 -0.90 -2.90
N GLN A 43 1.47 -1.36 -2.62
CA GLN A 43 0.66 -2.10 -3.59
C GLN A 43 0.42 -1.27 -4.85
N ARG A 44 0.01 -0.01 -4.68
CA ARG A 44 -0.22 0.92 -5.78
C ARG A 44 1.05 1.14 -6.61
N ALA A 45 2.17 1.46 -5.96
CA ALA A 45 3.44 1.71 -6.64
C ALA A 45 3.91 0.47 -7.42
N TRP A 46 3.79 -0.71 -6.82
CA TRP A 46 4.16 -1.98 -7.44
C TRP A 46 3.30 -2.29 -8.67
N TYR A 47 1.98 -2.15 -8.59
CA TYR A 47 1.08 -2.45 -9.70
C TYR A 47 1.22 -1.47 -10.85
N ARG A 48 1.39 -0.17 -10.57
CA ARG A 48 1.67 0.83 -11.61
C ARG A 48 3.00 0.58 -12.31
N ARG A 49 4.02 0.19 -11.55
CA ARG A 49 5.31 -0.20 -12.12
C ARG A 49 5.18 -1.37 -13.09
N ILE A 50 4.56 -2.48 -12.63
CA ILE A 50 4.34 -3.65 -13.49
C ILE A 50 3.52 -3.28 -14.73
N TRP A 51 2.48 -2.48 -14.57
CA TRP A 51 1.67 -2.00 -15.70
C TRP A 51 2.53 -1.28 -16.72
N ARG A 52 3.30 -0.31 -16.29
CA ARG A 52 4.20 0.45 -17.16
C ARG A 52 5.26 -0.44 -17.83
N ASP A 53 5.86 -1.38 -17.08
CA ASP A 53 6.87 -2.29 -17.60
C ASP A 53 6.30 -3.24 -18.67
N LEU A 54 5.02 -3.61 -18.60
CA LEU A 54 4.34 -4.48 -19.55
C LEU A 54 3.75 -3.76 -20.76
N THR A 55 3.24 -2.54 -20.57
CA THR A 55 2.48 -1.83 -21.61
C THR A 55 3.22 -0.66 -22.20
N GLY A 56 4.24 -0.14 -21.52
CA GLY A 56 4.89 1.12 -21.85
C GLY A 56 4.08 2.37 -21.46
N GLU A 57 2.92 2.21 -20.84
CA GLU A 57 1.98 3.30 -20.53
C GLU A 57 1.90 3.58 -19.04
N GLU A 58 1.65 4.83 -18.68
CA GLU A 58 1.27 5.20 -17.32
C GLU A 58 -0.23 4.94 -17.11
N ALA A 59 -0.59 4.59 -15.87
CA ALA A 59 -1.98 4.42 -15.47
C ALA A 59 -2.27 5.15 -14.16
N ARG A 60 -3.52 5.64 -14.03
CA ARG A 60 -4.04 6.05 -12.73
C ARG A 60 -4.34 4.82 -11.88
N PHE A 61 -4.39 5.01 -10.57
CA PHE A 61 -4.73 3.93 -9.65
C PHE A 61 -5.75 4.40 -8.63
N LEU A 62 -6.91 3.78 -8.61
CA LEU A 62 -8.00 4.09 -7.70
C LEU A 62 -8.27 2.93 -6.75
N HIS A 63 -8.55 3.26 -5.49
CA HIS A 63 -9.12 2.33 -4.54
C HIS A 63 -10.62 2.59 -4.42
N VAL A 64 -11.43 1.56 -4.65
CA VAL A 64 -12.86 1.58 -4.36
C VAL A 64 -13.04 0.95 -2.98
N VAL A 65 -13.45 1.75 -2.03
CA VAL A 65 -13.53 1.38 -0.61
C VAL A 65 -14.98 1.22 -0.20
N VAL A 66 -15.37 0.03 0.24
CA VAL A 66 -16.76 -0.31 0.56
C VAL A 66 -16.88 -0.67 2.04
N SER A 67 -17.81 -0.02 2.74
CA SER A 67 -18.14 -0.39 4.11
C SER A 67 -18.85 -1.75 4.15
N LYS A 68 -18.43 -2.61 5.08
CA LYS A 68 -19.10 -3.89 5.37
C LYS A 68 -20.36 -3.70 6.21
N ARG A 69 -20.61 -2.48 6.71
CA ARG A 69 -21.76 -2.15 7.56
C ARG A 69 -22.79 -1.34 6.78
N ALA A 70 -24.09 -1.61 7.05
CA ALA A 70 -25.18 -0.81 6.49
C ALA A 70 -24.98 0.68 6.84
N PRO A 71 -25.23 1.61 5.91
CA PRO A 71 -25.84 1.45 4.58
C PRO A 71 -24.84 1.11 3.46
N TYR A 72 -23.70 0.47 3.76
CA TYR A 72 -22.68 0.02 2.79
C TYR A 72 -22.10 1.17 1.95
N LEU A 73 -21.71 2.23 2.63
CA LEU A 73 -21.13 3.41 2.00
C LEU A 73 -19.91 3.06 1.15
N VAL A 74 -19.75 3.78 0.06
CA VAL A 74 -18.65 3.61 -0.88
C VAL A 74 -17.90 4.93 -1.02
N SER A 75 -16.58 4.89 -0.96
CA SER A 75 -15.72 5.98 -1.39
C SER A 75 -14.76 5.53 -2.48
N VAL A 76 -14.37 6.47 -3.33
CA VAL A 76 -13.32 6.26 -4.34
C VAL A 76 -12.15 7.15 -3.97
N CYS A 77 -11.00 6.53 -3.71
CA CYS A 77 -9.82 7.21 -3.22
C CYS A 77 -8.68 7.10 -4.21
N GLU A 78 -8.04 8.21 -4.49
CA GLU A 78 -6.78 8.29 -5.22
C GLU A 78 -5.71 8.83 -4.28
N MET A 79 -4.58 8.14 -4.19
CA MET A 79 -3.45 8.61 -3.39
C MET A 79 -2.77 9.77 -4.10
N ASP A 80 -2.44 10.80 -3.33
CA ASP A 80 -1.68 11.94 -3.81
C ASP A 80 -0.20 11.60 -4.05
N TRP A 81 0.56 12.60 -4.48
CA TRP A 81 1.99 12.44 -4.78
C TRP A 81 2.83 12.04 -3.56
N THR A 82 2.41 12.40 -2.34
CA THR A 82 3.17 12.09 -1.11
C THR A 82 3.15 10.59 -0.81
N LEU A 83 1.96 9.97 -0.88
CA LEU A 83 1.81 8.53 -0.73
C LEU A 83 2.40 7.75 -1.91
N ASP A 84 2.33 8.32 -3.12
CA ASP A 84 2.93 7.73 -4.32
C ASP A 84 4.46 7.65 -4.19
N ASP A 85 5.10 8.73 -3.77
CA ASP A 85 6.55 8.80 -3.59
C ASP A 85 7.05 7.87 -2.47
N LEU A 86 6.33 7.84 -1.34
CA LEU A 86 6.60 6.90 -0.25
C LEU A 86 6.48 5.44 -0.71
N GLY A 87 5.42 5.10 -1.42
CA GLY A 87 5.21 3.74 -1.94
C GLY A 87 6.32 3.34 -2.92
N ARG A 88 6.69 4.22 -3.85
CA ARG A 88 7.77 3.99 -4.80
C ARG A 88 9.11 3.77 -4.09
N THR A 89 9.45 4.63 -3.13
CA THR A 89 10.69 4.51 -2.34
C THR A 89 10.75 3.18 -1.59
N LYS A 90 9.64 2.72 -1.02
CA LYS A 90 9.56 1.42 -0.33
C LYS A 90 9.75 0.26 -1.31
N VAL A 91 9.14 0.32 -2.49
CA VAL A 91 9.31 -0.69 -3.55
C VAL A 91 10.77 -0.77 -4.01
N GLU A 92 11.39 0.36 -4.30
CA GLU A 92 12.78 0.41 -4.73
C GLU A 92 13.74 -0.15 -3.68
N ARG A 93 13.52 0.19 -2.41
CA ARG A 93 14.29 -0.37 -1.30
C ARG A 93 14.12 -1.88 -1.19
N ALA A 94 12.89 -2.38 -1.26
CA ALA A 94 12.61 -3.81 -1.19
C ALA A 94 13.25 -4.59 -2.34
N LEU A 95 13.19 -4.05 -3.56
CA LEU A 95 13.83 -4.67 -4.72
C LEU A 95 15.36 -4.70 -4.61
N ARG A 96 15.96 -3.63 -4.09
CA ARG A 96 17.40 -3.59 -3.85
C ARG A 96 17.81 -4.64 -2.82
N THR A 97 17.14 -4.69 -1.67
CA THR A 97 17.41 -5.72 -0.64
C THR A 97 17.23 -7.13 -1.19
N TYR A 98 16.15 -7.36 -1.95
CA TYR A 98 15.93 -8.65 -2.59
C TYR A 98 17.08 -9.04 -3.54
N ARG A 99 17.56 -8.08 -4.34
CA ARG A 99 18.70 -8.30 -5.23
C ARG A 99 19.98 -8.63 -4.48
N GLU A 100 20.28 -7.86 -3.43
CA GLU A 100 21.45 -8.09 -2.56
C GLU A 100 21.40 -9.49 -1.93
N CYS A 101 20.24 -9.95 -1.45
CA CYS A 101 20.05 -11.29 -0.91
C CYS A 101 20.25 -12.38 -1.98
N LEU A 102 19.77 -12.16 -3.21
CA LEU A 102 19.99 -13.10 -4.31
C LEU A 102 21.46 -13.20 -4.70
N ASP A 103 22.14 -12.08 -4.78
CA ASP A 103 23.55 -12.03 -5.22
C ASP A 103 24.49 -12.59 -4.16
N SER A 104 24.19 -12.40 -2.86
CA SER A 104 24.99 -12.93 -1.75
C SER A 104 24.61 -14.34 -1.33
N GLY A 105 23.38 -14.78 -1.61
CA GLY A 105 22.80 -16.01 -1.05
C GLY A 105 22.38 -15.89 0.42
N GLU A 106 22.57 -14.73 1.05
CA GLU A 106 22.25 -14.47 2.45
C GLU A 106 20.87 -13.83 2.58
N TRP A 107 20.02 -14.45 3.40
CA TRP A 107 18.66 -13.98 3.69
C TRP A 107 18.54 -13.64 5.17
N PRO A 108 18.82 -12.38 5.57
CA PRO A 108 18.82 -11.98 6.97
C PRO A 108 17.42 -12.12 7.59
N GLY A 109 17.38 -12.73 8.76
CA GLY A 109 16.19 -12.91 9.57
C GLY A 109 16.39 -12.35 10.98
N ILE A 110 15.51 -12.73 11.90
CA ILE A 110 15.69 -12.42 13.32
C ILE A 110 16.86 -13.27 13.83
N PRO A 111 17.91 -12.67 14.40
CA PRO A 111 19.04 -13.42 14.95
C PRO A 111 18.59 -14.46 15.99
N PRO A 112 19.14 -15.69 15.98
CA PRO A 112 18.76 -16.75 16.93
C PRO A 112 19.44 -16.55 18.29
N ILE A 113 19.19 -15.42 18.93
CA ILE A 113 19.71 -15.03 20.25
C ILE A 113 18.54 -14.68 21.18
N VAL A 114 18.80 -14.63 22.47
CA VAL A 114 17.83 -14.13 23.46
C VAL A 114 17.71 -12.61 23.32
N HIS A 115 16.52 -12.14 22.97
CA HIS A 115 16.22 -10.72 22.86
C HIS A 115 15.65 -10.20 24.19
N SER A 116 16.29 -9.20 24.79
CA SER A 116 15.71 -8.47 25.91
C SER A 116 14.63 -7.54 25.41
N ILE A 117 13.44 -7.63 25.99
CA ILE A 117 12.31 -6.75 25.68
C ILE A 117 12.05 -5.82 26.86
N THR A 118 11.72 -4.57 26.56
CA THR A 118 11.35 -3.54 27.54
C THR A 118 9.93 -3.08 27.33
N ALA A 119 9.29 -2.59 28.38
CA ALA A 119 7.96 -2.03 28.29
C ALA A 119 7.95 -0.81 27.36
N PRO A 120 7.02 -0.74 26.39
CA PRO A 120 6.87 0.46 25.56
C PRO A 120 6.42 1.66 26.40
N ALA A 121 6.77 2.86 25.95
CA ALA A 121 6.52 4.09 26.70
C ALA A 121 5.05 4.28 27.12
N TYR A 122 4.13 4.00 26.21
CA TYR A 122 2.69 4.11 26.50
C TYR A 122 2.21 3.15 27.60
N TYR A 123 2.89 2.02 27.81
CA TYR A 123 2.54 1.07 28.87
C TYR A 123 3.07 1.52 30.23
N LEU A 124 4.20 2.22 30.26
CA LEU A 124 4.75 2.80 31.50
C LEU A 124 3.95 3.99 32.02
N ASP A 125 3.18 4.64 31.14
CA ASP A 125 2.34 5.79 31.51
C ASP A 125 0.91 5.35 31.94
N SER A 126 0.52 4.10 31.73
CA SER A 126 -0.81 3.60 32.08
C SER A 126 -1.03 3.38 33.60
N ASP A 127 0.06 3.33 34.39
CA ASP A 127 -0.02 3.13 35.86
C ASP A 127 0.10 4.46 36.64
N LYS A 128 -0.03 5.62 35.97
CA LYS A 128 0.08 6.94 36.62
C LYS A 128 -1.25 7.63 36.92
N ASP A 129 -2.39 6.95 36.72
CA ASP A 129 -3.74 7.44 37.04
C ASP A 129 -4.29 6.80 38.32
#